data_b6b34ee1f5d13c2c0462c3a236b252be
#
_entry.id   b6b34ee1f5d13c2c0462c3a236b252be
#
_cell.length_a   1.000
_cell.length_b   1.000
_cell.length_c   1.000
_cell.angle_alpha   90.00
_cell.angle_beta   90.00
_cell.angle_gamma   90.00
#
_symmetry.space_group_name_H-M   'P 1'
#
loop_
_entity.id
_entity.type
_entity.pdbx_description
1 polymer ?
#
loop_
_entity_poly.entity_id
_entity_poly.type
_entity_poly.pdbx_seq_one_letter_code
_entity_poly.pdbx_strand_id
1 'polypeptide(L)'
;MHRYPQTKYVSLGVPTWLYGHEPSTPLATHIAKYFVNSVREDTILTIAFGGIIYTPGSAGTLREIFQNAVQNHYLSFGIASPRVCMGKQFWTEDVPVYPMIHQMEERGRYKNLLLTLSDDPIEIETVLKDFQKTIPYE
;
A
#
# COMPACT_ATOMS: atom_id res chain seq x y z
N MET A 1 12.05 -29.94 -2.23
CA MET A 1 11.28 -28.79 -1.68
C MET A 1 12.26 -27.86 -1.00
N HIS A 2 12.58 -26.73 -1.60
CA HIS A 2 13.37 -25.70 -0.91
C HIS A 2 12.48 -25.09 0.16
N ARG A 3 12.79 -25.33 1.43
CA ARG A 3 12.17 -24.62 2.53
C ARG A 3 12.80 -23.22 2.61
N TYR A 4 12.03 -22.21 2.30
CA TYR A 4 12.43 -20.84 2.61
C TYR A 4 12.57 -20.70 4.14
N PRO A 5 13.56 -19.94 4.63
CA PRO A 5 13.72 -19.74 6.05
C PRO A 5 12.42 -19.13 6.61
N GLN A 6 11.87 -19.78 7.63
CA GLN A 6 10.70 -19.29 8.33
C GLN A 6 11.08 -17.97 9.01
N THR A 7 10.48 -16.88 8.57
CA THR A 7 10.72 -15.59 9.21
C THR A 7 9.99 -15.55 10.55
N LYS A 8 10.54 -14.80 11.48
CA LYS A 8 9.95 -14.53 12.80
C LYS A 8 8.63 -13.74 12.71
N TYR A 9 8.34 -13.18 11.52
CA TYR A 9 7.22 -12.29 11.27
C TYR A 9 6.11 -13.00 10.51
N VAL A 10 4.86 -12.64 10.86
CA VAL A 10 3.66 -13.11 10.15
C VAL A 10 3.47 -12.26 8.91
N SER A 11 3.23 -12.92 7.77
CA SER A 11 2.86 -12.26 6.52
C SER A 11 1.65 -12.95 5.91
N LEU A 12 0.70 -12.13 5.42
CA LEU A 12 -0.53 -12.59 4.80
C LEU A 12 -0.51 -12.27 3.30
N GLY A 13 -0.43 -13.29 2.47
CA GLY A 13 -0.65 -13.16 1.02
C GLY A 13 -2.15 -13.13 0.72
N VAL A 14 -2.59 -12.16 -0.08
CA VAL A 14 -4.02 -11.99 -0.41
C VAL A 14 -4.22 -11.98 -1.94
N PRO A 15 -4.07 -13.14 -2.62
CA PRO A 15 -4.31 -13.26 -4.06
C PRO A 15 -5.80 -13.35 -4.41
N THR A 16 -6.11 -13.24 -5.72
CA THR A 16 -7.47 -13.45 -6.25
C THR A 16 -7.56 -14.72 -7.11
N TRP A 17 -8.76 -15.28 -7.24
CA TRP A 17 -9.02 -16.47 -8.05
C TRP A 17 -9.18 -16.17 -9.54
N LEU A 18 -9.68 -14.98 -9.89
CA LEU A 18 -10.25 -14.71 -11.22
C LEU A 18 -9.31 -13.99 -12.20
N TYR A 19 -8.12 -13.58 -11.77
CA TYR A 19 -7.14 -12.89 -12.63
C TYR A 19 -6.02 -13.84 -13.07
N GLY A 20 -6.32 -14.71 -14.03
CA GLY A 20 -5.34 -15.62 -14.60
C GLY A 20 -4.60 -16.47 -13.56
N HIS A 21 -3.33 -16.70 -13.77
CA HIS A 21 -2.46 -17.40 -12.83
C HIS A 21 -1.74 -16.38 -11.92
N GLU A 22 -2.33 -16.07 -10.78
CA GLU A 22 -1.68 -15.28 -9.73
C GLU A 22 -1.12 -16.23 -8.65
N PRO A 23 0.18 -16.56 -8.69
CA PRO A 23 0.78 -17.43 -7.70
C PRO A 23 0.88 -16.72 -6.35
N SER A 24 0.64 -17.46 -5.29
CA SER A 24 0.91 -16.96 -3.94
C SER A 24 2.39 -16.74 -3.75
N THR A 25 2.79 -15.64 -3.09
CA THR A 25 4.18 -15.41 -2.75
C THR A 25 4.72 -16.54 -1.85
N PRO A 26 5.90 -17.11 -2.15
CA PRO A 26 6.49 -18.15 -1.31
C PRO A 26 6.91 -17.64 0.07
N LEU A 27 6.92 -16.32 0.28
CA LEU A 27 7.27 -15.67 1.53
C LEU A 27 6.06 -15.48 2.47
N ALA A 28 4.83 -15.72 1.99
CA ALA A 28 3.65 -15.62 2.83
C ALA A 28 3.60 -16.77 3.85
N THR A 29 3.38 -16.42 5.12
CA THR A 29 3.13 -17.40 6.19
C THR A 29 1.68 -17.86 6.21
N HIS A 30 0.76 -17.01 5.74
CA HIS A 30 -0.67 -17.28 5.60
C HIS A 30 -1.16 -16.78 4.25
N ILE A 31 -2.22 -17.38 3.73
CA ILE A 31 -2.83 -17.01 2.45
C ILE A 31 -4.34 -16.94 2.61
N ALA A 32 -4.92 -15.80 2.22
CA ALA A 32 -6.35 -15.60 2.10
C ALA A 32 -6.69 -15.29 0.63
N LYS A 33 -7.33 -16.22 -0.07
CA LYS A 33 -7.63 -16.07 -1.49
C LYS A 33 -9.09 -15.62 -1.69
N TYR A 34 -9.28 -14.52 -2.40
CA TYR A 34 -10.58 -13.93 -2.66
C TYR A 34 -11.13 -14.30 -4.04
N PHE A 35 -12.45 -14.50 -4.14
CA PHE A 35 -13.12 -14.75 -5.42
C PHE A 35 -13.36 -13.45 -6.21
N VAL A 36 -13.64 -12.35 -5.52
CA VAL A 36 -13.95 -11.05 -6.13
C VAL A 36 -12.82 -10.07 -5.84
N ASN A 37 -12.16 -9.58 -6.89
CA ASN A 37 -10.99 -8.71 -6.75
C ASN A 37 -11.31 -7.37 -6.07
N SER A 38 -12.47 -6.77 -6.35
CA SER A 38 -12.85 -5.51 -5.69
C SER A 38 -13.00 -5.66 -4.18
N VAL A 39 -13.58 -6.77 -3.72
CA VAL A 39 -13.69 -7.06 -2.28
C VAL A 39 -12.31 -7.26 -1.65
N ARG A 40 -11.39 -7.93 -2.36
CA ARG A 40 -10.00 -8.09 -1.93
C ARG A 40 -9.32 -6.73 -1.74
N GLU A 41 -9.35 -5.89 -2.76
CA GLU A 41 -8.71 -4.57 -2.74
C GLU A 41 -9.29 -3.69 -1.62
N ASP A 42 -10.60 -3.62 -1.51
CA ASP A 42 -11.27 -2.86 -0.45
C ASP A 42 -10.90 -3.37 0.95
N THR A 43 -10.83 -4.70 1.12
CA THR A 43 -10.44 -5.30 2.41
C THR A 43 -8.99 -4.99 2.78
N ILE A 44 -8.05 -5.13 1.83
CA ILE A 44 -6.63 -4.84 2.08
C ILE A 44 -6.45 -3.38 2.51
N LEU A 45 -7.07 -2.45 1.80
CA LEU A 45 -6.98 -1.03 2.13
C LEU A 45 -7.62 -0.69 3.49
N THR A 46 -8.65 -1.44 3.88
CA THR A 46 -9.33 -1.26 5.16
C THR A 46 -8.48 -1.72 6.35
N ILE A 47 -7.70 -2.79 6.20
CA ILE A 47 -6.90 -3.36 7.29
C ILE A 47 -5.46 -2.83 7.35
N ALA A 48 -5.00 -2.10 6.34
CA ALA A 48 -3.62 -1.62 6.23
C ALA A 48 -3.38 -0.31 7.01
N PHE A 49 -3.69 -0.29 8.29
CA PHE A 49 -3.57 0.92 9.13
C PHE A 49 -2.13 1.39 9.36
N GLY A 50 -1.17 0.48 9.32
CA GLY A 50 0.25 0.78 9.58
C GLY A 50 0.95 1.52 8.45
N GLY A 51 0.33 1.57 7.29
CA GLY A 51 0.85 2.18 6.07
C GLY A 51 0.85 1.26 4.87
N ILE A 52 1.05 1.82 3.68
CA ILE A 52 1.02 1.08 2.41
C ILE A 52 2.24 1.44 1.58
N ILE A 53 2.91 0.43 1.03
CA ILE A 53 3.98 0.59 0.06
C ILE A 53 3.45 0.20 -1.32
N TYR A 54 3.48 1.13 -2.26
CA TYR A 54 3.14 0.89 -3.66
C TYR A 54 4.41 0.66 -4.45
N THR A 55 4.56 -0.53 -5.00
CA THR A 55 5.61 -0.85 -5.98
C THR A 55 5.09 -0.60 -7.40
N PRO A 56 5.98 -0.51 -8.42
CA PRO A 56 5.56 -0.42 -9.81
C PRO A 56 4.48 -1.46 -10.16
N GLY A 57 3.37 -0.99 -10.73
CA GLY A 57 2.22 -1.82 -11.01
C GLY A 57 1.34 -1.26 -12.13
N SER A 58 0.18 -1.83 -12.34
CA SER A 58 -0.74 -1.46 -13.42
C SER A 58 -2.07 -0.88 -12.90
N ALA A 59 -3.14 -1.04 -13.64
CA ALA A 59 -4.44 -0.44 -13.37
C ALA A 59 -4.98 -0.71 -11.95
N GLY A 60 -4.78 -1.91 -11.41
CA GLY A 60 -5.20 -2.25 -10.04
C GLY A 60 -4.47 -1.40 -9.00
N THR A 61 -3.14 -1.28 -9.14
CA THR A 61 -2.33 -0.46 -8.22
C THR A 61 -2.72 1.01 -8.29
N LEU A 62 -3.00 1.54 -9.50
CA LEU A 62 -3.48 2.92 -9.65
C LEU A 62 -4.82 3.12 -8.95
N ARG A 63 -5.75 2.19 -9.11
CA ARG A 63 -7.03 2.21 -8.40
C ARG A 63 -6.83 2.26 -6.88
N GLU A 64 -5.98 1.38 -6.35
CA GLU A 64 -5.68 1.32 -4.91
C GLU A 64 -5.07 2.64 -4.40
N ILE A 65 -4.16 3.26 -5.17
CA ILE A 65 -3.56 4.56 -4.80
C ILE A 65 -4.64 5.64 -4.65
N PHE A 66 -5.52 5.78 -5.66
CA PHE A 66 -6.58 6.81 -5.62
C PHE A 66 -7.64 6.52 -4.56
N GLN A 67 -8.07 5.28 -4.44
CA GLN A 67 -9.05 4.88 -3.42
C GLN A 67 -8.53 5.17 -2.01
N ASN A 68 -7.29 4.83 -1.75
CA ASN A 68 -6.68 5.07 -0.46
C ASN A 68 -6.37 6.57 -0.24
N ALA A 69 -6.07 7.36 -1.30
CA ALA A 69 -5.95 8.81 -1.20
C ALA A 69 -7.28 9.44 -0.73
N VAL A 70 -8.41 8.96 -1.24
CA VAL A 70 -9.75 9.39 -0.81
C VAL A 70 -10.02 8.99 0.65
N GLN A 71 -9.64 7.79 1.06
CA GLN A 71 -9.81 7.33 2.44
C GLN A 71 -9.06 8.22 3.43
N ASN A 72 -7.81 8.60 3.12
CA ASN A 72 -7.05 9.53 3.96
C ASN A 72 -7.63 10.94 3.92
N HIS A 73 -8.03 11.42 2.75
CA HIS A 73 -8.62 12.75 2.61
C HIS A 73 -9.81 12.96 3.55
N TYR A 74 -10.70 11.99 3.60
CA TYR A 74 -11.91 12.03 4.43
C TYR A 74 -11.73 11.43 5.82
N LEU A 75 -10.54 10.90 6.14
CA LEU A 75 -10.28 10.15 7.38
C LEU A 75 -11.33 9.05 7.58
N SER A 76 -11.64 8.30 6.53
CA SER A 76 -12.74 7.32 6.50
C SER A 76 -12.67 6.27 7.61
N PHE A 77 -11.47 6.02 8.14
CA PHE A 77 -11.21 5.11 9.27
C PHE A 77 -10.75 5.84 10.53
N GLY A 78 -10.99 7.14 10.63
CA GLY A 78 -10.60 7.97 11.76
C GLY A 78 -9.11 8.35 11.81
N ILE A 79 -8.29 7.78 10.94
CA ILE A 79 -6.85 8.00 10.87
C ILE A 79 -6.38 8.06 9.41
N ALA A 80 -5.41 8.94 9.13
CA ALA A 80 -4.67 8.90 7.88
C ALA A 80 -3.41 8.06 8.07
N SER A 81 -3.16 7.09 7.19
CA SER A 81 -1.99 6.24 7.24
C SER A 81 -0.93 6.66 6.21
N PRO A 82 0.37 6.45 6.49
CA PRO A 82 1.43 6.81 5.56
C PRO A 82 1.40 5.95 4.30
N ARG A 83 1.83 6.55 3.21
CA ARG A 83 1.94 5.90 1.91
C ARG A 83 3.28 6.16 1.31
N VAL A 84 3.87 5.11 0.77
CA VAL A 84 5.17 5.18 0.13
C VAL A 84 5.04 4.68 -1.30
N CYS A 85 5.41 5.54 -2.24
CA CYS A 85 5.66 5.13 -3.63
C CYS A 85 7.12 4.70 -3.74
N MET A 86 7.36 3.40 -3.85
CA MET A 86 8.67 2.81 -4.09
C MET A 86 8.85 2.59 -5.59
N GLY A 87 9.96 3.04 -6.17
CA GLY A 87 10.21 3.08 -7.62
C GLY A 87 10.10 4.51 -8.15
N LYS A 88 11.04 5.38 -7.76
CA LYS A 88 11.00 6.82 -8.09
C LYS A 88 10.80 7.08 -9.57
N GLN A 89 11.62 6.47 -10.44
CA GLN A 89 11.50 6.66 -11.88
C GLN A 89 10.10 6.28 -12.38
N PHE A 90 9.59 5.13 -11.99
CA PHE A 90 8.28 4.66 -12.40
C PHE A 90 7.17 5.66 -12.02
N TRP A 91 7.15 6.11 -10.77
CA TRP A 91 6.07 6.96 -10.25
C TRP A 91 6.18 8.43 -10.64
N THR A 92 7.33 8.86 -11.18
CA THR A 92 7.54 10.26 -11.61
C THR A 92 7.62 10.44 -13.12
N GLU A 93 8.07 9.41 -13.87
CA GLU A 93 8.34 9.50 -15.30
C GLU A 93 7.48 8.54 -16.11
N ASP A 94 7.53 7.23 -15.82
CA ASP A 94 6.83 6.21 -16.61
C ASP A 94 5.31 6.29 -16.41
N VAL A 95 4.87 6.42 -15.17
CA VAL A 95 3.48 6.59 -14.74
C VAL A 95 3.43 7.70 -13.69
N PRO A 96 3.38 8.99 -14.08
CA PRO A 96 3.61 10.13 -13.20
C PRO A 96 2.43 10.41 -12.25
N VAL A 97 2.06 9.43 -11.44
CA VAL A 97 0.98 9.53 -10.45
C VAL A 97 1.40 10.36 -9.25
N TYR A 98 2.67 10.19 -8.80
CA TYR A 98 3.18 10.91 -7.64
C TYR A 98 3.10 12.43 -7.81
N PRO A 99 3.68 13.03 -8.86
CA PRO A 99 3.60 14.48 -9.03
C PRO A 99 2.17 14.98 -9.22
N MET A 100 1.29 14.19 -9.86
CA MET A 100 -0.11 14.56 -10.03
C MET A 100 -0.85 14.65 -8.69
N ILE A 101 -0.72 13.63 -7.84
CA ILE A 101 -1.39 13.61 -6.53
C ILE A 101 -0.81 14.70 -5.62
N HIS A 102 0.51 14.89 -5.63
CA HIS A 102 1.18 15.93 -4.87
C HIS A 102 0.69 17.33 -5.28
N GLN A 103 0.56 17.58 -6.58
CA GLN A 103 0.00 18.85 -7.07
C GLN A 103 -1.45 19.06 -6.61
N MET A 104 -2.26 18.01 -6.54
CA MET A 104 -3.63 18.11 -6.03
C MET A 104 -3.65 18.44 -4.54
N GLU A 105 -2.71 17.92 -3.76
CA GLU A 105 -2.55 18.27 -2.35
C GLU A 105 -2.14 19.75 -2.18
N GLU A 106 -1.14 20.22 -2.93
CA GLU A 106 -0.70 21.62 -2.92
C GLU A 106 -1.84 22.59 -3.28
N ARG A 107 -2.73 22.19 -4.17
CA ARG A 107 -3.93 22.96 -4.55
C ARG A 107 -5.10 22.81 -3.57
N GLY A 108 -4.92 22.11 -2.46
CA GLY A 108 -5.94 21.87 -1.44
C GLY A 108 -7.09 20.95 -1.87
N ARG A 109 -6.90 20.17 -2.97
CA ARG A 109 -7.88 19.20 -3.47
C ARG A 109 -7.83 17.88 -2.69
N TYR A 110 -6.65 17.51 -2.20
CA TYR A 110 -6.46 16.41 -1.26
C TYR A 110 -5.89 16.95 0.06
N LYS A 111 -6.16 16.25 1.15
CA LYS A 111 -5.62 16.51 2.49
C LYS A 111 -5.15 15.18 3.10
N ASN A 112 -4.28 15.27 4.09
CA ASN A 112 -3.83 14.13 4.89
C ASN A 112 -3.21 13.00 4.05
N LEU A 113 -2.57 13.30 2.93
CA LEU A 113 -2.07 12.25 2.04
C LEU A 113 -0.95 11.44 2.65
N LEU A 114 -0.07 12.05 3.44
CA LEU A 114 1.10 11.41 4.05
C LEU A 114 1.91 10.60 3.01
N LEU A 115 2.11 11.19 1.82
CA LEU A 115 2.69 10.52 0.66
C LEU A 115 4.20 10.75 0.60
N THR A 116 4.98 9.68 0.57
CA THR A 116 6.44 9.68 0.46
C THR A 116 6.85 9.00 -0.84
N LEU A 117 7.92 9.48 -1.47
CA LEU A 117 8.55 8.88 -2.64
C LEU A 117 9.98 8.46 -2.28
N SER A 118 10.24 7.16 -2.20
CA SER A 118 11.56 6.67 -1.81
C SER A 118 11.87 5.29 -2.39
N ASP A 119 13.14 5.09 -2.76
CA ASP A 119 13.70 3.79 -3.12
C ASP A 119 14.63 3.24 -2.02
N ASP A 120 14.81 3.99 -0.94
CA ASP A 120 15.63 3.56 0.20
C ASP A 120 14.78 2.75 1.21
N PRO A 121 15.04 1.44 1.36
CA PRO A 121 14.31 0.60 2.31
C PRO A 121 14.40 1.10 3.77
N ILE A 122 15.50 1.75 4.15
CA ILE A 122 15.71 2.27 5.51
C ILE A 122 14.82 3.48 5.75
N GLU A 123 14.73 4.38 4.77
CA GLU A 123 13.82 5.52 4.83
C GLU A 123 12.36 5.06 4.91
N ILE A 124 11.98 4.09 4.06
CA ILE A 124 10.63 3.52 4.05
C ILE A 124 10.28 2.89 5.40
N GLU A 125 11.17 2.08 5.94
CA GLU A 125 10.98 1.46 7.25
C GLU A 125 10.82 2.51 8.36
N THR A 126 11.63 3.58 8.31
CA THR A 126 11.58 4.67 9.29
C THR A 126 10.23 5.38 9.27
N VAL A 127 9.75 5.74 8.08
CA VAL A 127 8.43 6.41 7.92
C VAL A 127 7.32 5.55 8.53
N LEU A 128 7.30 4.25 8.25
CA LEU A 128 6.28 3.35 8.76
C LEU A 128 6.38 3.13 10.28
N LYS A 129 7.60 2.94 10.80
CA LYS A 129 7.82 2.74 12.25
C LYS A 129 7.50 3.98 13.06
N ASP A 130 7.85 5.15 12.59
CA ASP A 130 7.57 6.40 13.29
C ASP A 130 6.07 6.66 13.34
N PHE A 131 5.36 6.36 12.26
CA PHE A 131 3.90 6.43 12.27
C PHE A 131 3.28 5.44 13.26
N GLN A 132 3.75 4.19 13.32
CA GLN A 132 3.23 3.20 14.26
C GLN A 132 3.32 3.65 15.73
N LYS A 133 4.33 4.46 16.09
CA LYS A 133 4.44 5.02 17.44
C LYS A 133 3.34 6.04 17.77
N THR A 134 2.69 6.60 16.75
CA THR A 134 1.60 7.60 16.91
C THR A 134 0.22 6.96 17.06
N ILE A 135 0.09 5.67 16.71
CA ILE A 135 -1.17 4.94 16.84
C ILE A 135 -1.36 4.53 18.31
N PRO A 136 -2.44 4.99 18.99
CA PRO A 136 -2.74 4.48 20.32
C PRO A 136 -3.13 3.00 20.22
N TYR A 137 -2.34 2.15 20.83
CA TYR A 137 -2.74 0.75 21.08
C TYR A 137 -3.65 0.77 22.30
N GLU A 138 -4.96 0.67 22.10
CA GLU A 138 -5.87 0.29 23.16
C GLU A 138 -5.94 -1.23 23.31
#